data_02336ba88bad33f2a9c7978861c341ca
#
_entry.id   02336ba88bad33f2a9c7978861c341ca
#
_cell.length_a   1.000
_cell.length_b   1.000
_cell.length_c   1.000
_cell.angle_alpha   90.00
_cell.angle_beta   90.00
_cell.angle_gamma   90.00
#
_symmetry.space_group_name_H-M   'P 1'
#
loop_
_entity.id
_entity.type
_entity.pdbx_description
1 polymer ?
#
loop_
_entity_poly.entity_id
_entity_poly.type
_entity_poly.pdbx_seq_one_letter_code
_entity_poly.pdbx_strand_id
1 'polypeptide(L)' 'MAKCNISNNIRKLRFHNNEMTQQELADKTGVTRQTIVAIENGKYSPTLELAFRIAMEFKVPLNEVFSYEPKA' A
#
# COMPACT_ATOMS: atom_id res chain seq x y z
N MET A 1 20.49 -0.18 -8.17
CA MET A 1 19.15 0.11 -8.16
C MET A 1 18.64 0.71 -6.87
N ALA A 2 17.98 1.77 -7.02
CA ALA A 2 17.58 2.54 -5.87
C ALA A 2 16.44 1.89 -5.13
N LYS A 3 16.47 2.00 -3.83
CA LYS A 3 15.33 1.59 -3.04
C LYS A 3 14.23 2.61 -3.17
N CYS A 4 13.01 2.13 -2.99
CA CYS A 4 11.87 3.01 -2.94
C CYS A 4 11.93 3.79 -1.62
N ASN A 5 11.79 5.11 -1.71
CA ASN A 5 11.80 5.96 -0.51
C ASN A 5 10.41 6.14 0.07
N ILE A 6 9.44 5.40 -0.44
CA ILE A 6 8.07 5.49 0.04
C ILE A 6 7.86 4.43 1.11
N SER A 7 7.40 4.88 2.27
CA SER A 7 7.00 3.99 3.34
C SER A 7 5.51 3.80 3.28
N ASN A 8 5.02 2.73 3.87
CA ASN A 8 3.59 2.52 3.88
C ASN A 8 3.13 1.90 5.20
N ASN A 9 1.85 2.07 5.47
CA ASN A 9 1.19 1.50 6.64
C ASN A 9 0.16 0.46 6.23
N ILE A 10 0.32 -0.15 5.06
CA ILE A 10 -0.71 -1.03 4.52
C ILE A 10 -0.98 -2.19 5.47
N ARG A 11 0.07 -2.81 5.97
CA ARG A 11 -0.12 -3.95 6.86
C ARG A 11 -0.88 -3.56 8.12
N LYS A 12 -0.52 -2.42 8.70
CA LYS A 12 -1.19 -1.93 9.89
C LYS A 12 -2.65 -1.62 9.61
N LEU A 13 -2.90 -0.98 8.48
CA LEU A 13 -4.27 -0.65 8.10
C LEU A 13 -5.09 -1.88 7.81
N ARG A 14 -4.50 -2.89 7.18
CA ARG A 14 -5.19 -4.15 6.95
C ARG A 14 -5.59 -4.79 8.27
N PHE A 15 -4.67 -4.80 9.22
CA PHE A 15 -4.93 -5.39 10.52
C PHE A 15 -6.10 -4.70 11.21
N HIS A 16 -6.12 -3.36 11.14
CA HIS A 16 -7.19 -2.60 11.78
C HIS A 16 -8.49 -2.65 11.02
N ASN A 17 -8.49 -3.25 9.85
CA ASN A 17 -9.68 -3.32 9.01
C ASN A 17 -10.15 -4.78 8.94
N ASN A 18 -10.52 -5.32 10.10
CA ASN A 18 -10.99 -6.70 10.24
C ASN A 18 -9.94 -7.71 9.79
N GLU A 19 -8.66 -7.41 10.03
CA GLU A 19 -7.58 -8.31 9.67
C GLU A 19 -7.64 -8.70 8.20
N MET A 20 -7.83 -7.71 7.35
CA MET A 20 -7.90 -7.92 5.91
C MET A 20 -6.63 -8.61 5.42
N THR A 21 -6.80 -9.64 4.58
CA THR A 21 -5.64 -10.32 4.02
C THR A 21 -5.07 -9.54 2.84
N GLN A 22 -3.83 -9.87 2.47
CA GLN A 22 -3.23 -9.28 1.28
C GLN A 22 -4.05 -9.61 0.03
N GLN A 23 -4.57 -10.84 -0.02
CA GLN A 23 -5.38 -11.24 -1.17
C GLN A 23 -6.68 -10.42 -1.24
N GLU A 24 -7.30 -10.18 -0.09
CA GLU A 24 -8.52 -9.38 -0.08
C GLU A 24 -8.25 -7.97 -0.57
N LEU A 25 -7.16 -7.37 -0.12
CA LEU A 25 -6.83 -6.03 -0.58
C LEU A 25 -6.53 -6.03 -2.07
N ALA A 26 -5.82 -7.03 -2.55
CA ALA A 26 -5.51 -7.15 -3.97
C ALA A 26 -6.81 -7.24 -4.79
N ASP A 27 -7.72 -8.08 -4.35
CA ASP A 27 -8.99 -8.23 -5.05
C ASP A 27 -9.78 -6.92 -5.09
N LYS A 28 -9.78 -6.21 -3.99
CA LYS A 28 -10.55 -4.96 -3.90
C LYS A 28 -9.94 -3.83 -4.72
N THR A 29 -8.65 -3.89 -4.95
CA THR A 29 -7.97 -2.83 -5.70
C THR A 29 -7.64 -3.23 -7.12
N GLY A 30 -7.96 -4.46 -7.51
CA GLY A 30 -7.81 -4.88 -8.90
C GLY A 30 -6.40 -5.24 -9.31
N VAL A 31 -5.59 -5.69 -8.38
CA VAL A 31 -4.22 -6.12 -8.67
C VAL A 31 -3.99 -7.50 -8.09
N THR A 32 -2.81 -8.05 -8.35
CA THR A 32 -2.49 -9.37 -7.82
C THR A 32 -1.97 -9.25 -6.39
N ARG A 33 -2.05 -10.36 -5.67
CA ARG A 33 -1.50 -10.42 -4.33
C ARG A 33 -0.01 -10.10 -4.34
N GLN A 34 0.70 -10.56 -5.37
CA GLN A 34 2.14 -10.30 -5.46
C GLN A 34 2.43 -8.81 -5.52
N THR A 35 1.57 -8.04 -6.19
CA THR A 35 1.73 -6.60 -6.24
C THR A 35 1.61 -5.99 -4.85
N ILE A 36 0.63 -6.44 -4.08
CA ILE A 36 0.46 -5.92 -2.72
C ILE A 36 1.66 -6.29 -1.86
N VAL A 37 2.13 -7.54 -1.97
CA VAL A 37 3.31 -7.97 -1.20
C VAL A 37 4.51 -7.09 -1.53
N ALA A 38 4.73 -6.82 -2.82
CA ALA A 38 5.89 -6.01 -3.23
C ALA A 38 5.78 -4.59 -2.71
N ILE A 39 4.57 -4.03 -2.71
CA ILE A 39 4.37 -2.68 -2.20
C ILE A 39 4.63 -2.65 -0.69
N GLU A 40 4.09 -3.60 0.04
CA GLU A 40 4.27 -3.63 1.49
C GLU A 40 5.73 -3.79 1.88
N ASN A 41 6.50 -4.50 1.07
CA ASN A 41 7.91 -4.71 1.35
C ASN A 41 8.81 -3.59 0.83
N GLY A 42 8.23 -2.56 0.24
CA GLY A 42 9.01 -1.44 -0.26
C GLY A 42 9.78 -1.72 -1.53
N LYS A 43 9.42 -2.77 -2.24
CA LYS A 43 10.12 -3.15 -3.47
C LYS A 43 9.46 -2.64 -4.72
N TYR A 44 8.29 -2.07 -4.60
CA TYR A 44 7.55 -1.57 -5.73
C TYR A 44 6.72 -0.36 -5.32
N SER A 45 6.85 0.70 -6.10
CA SER A 45 6.07 1.91 -5.88
C SER A 45 4.79 1.81 -6.69
N PRO A 46 3.63 1.93 -6.06
CA PRO A 46 2.38 1.83 -6.81
C PRO A 46 2.20 3.04 -7.72
N THR A 47 1.42 2.87 -8.78
CA THR A 47 0.99 4.01 -9.55
C THR A 47 0.13 4.89 -8.67
N LEU A 48 -0.03 6.15 -9.08
CA LEU A 48 -0.84 7.07 -8.30
C LEU A 48 -2.27 6.58 -8.18
N GLU A 49 -2.82 6.03 -9.27
CA GLU A 49 -4.18 5.54 -9.22
C GLU A 49 -4.32 4.39 -8.25
N LEU A 50 -3.38 3.45 -8.27
CA LEU A 50 -3.44 2.32 -7.35
C LEU A 50 -3.30 2.81 -5.91
N ALA A 51 -2.43 3.78 -5.68
CA ALA A 51 -2.26 4.33 -4.34
C ALA A 51 -3.56 4.92 -3.82
N PHE A 52 -4.28 5.66 -4.66
CA PHE A 52 -5.56 6.21 -4.26
C PHE A 52 -6.60 5.14 -4.03
N ARG A 53 -6.61 4.09 -4.85
CA ARG A 53 -7.54 2.99 -4.64
C ARG A 53 -7.33 2.31 -3.29
N ILE A 54 -6.07 2.12 -2.93
CA ILE A 54 -5.76 1.52 -1.64
C ILE A 54 -6.25 2.41 -0.50
N ALA A 55 -5.99 3.70 -0.60
CA ALA A 55 -6.42 4.62 0.43
C ALA A 55 -7.95 4.62 0.56
N MET A 56 -8.65 4.54 -0.56
CA MET A 56 -10.10 4.53 -0.53
C MET A 56 -10.64 3.26 0.13
N GLU A 57 -9.97 2.13 -0.07
CA GLU A 57 -10.41 0.90 0.57
C GLU A 57 -10.32 1.00 2.07
N PHE A 58 -9.32 1.70 2.57
CA PHE A 58 -9.18 1.88 4.01
C PHE A 58 -9.92 3.11 4.51
N LYS A 59 -10.50 3.90 3.60
CA LYS A 59 -11.26 5.10 3.95
C LYS A 59 -10.43 6.09 4.73
N VAL A 60 -9.19 6.26 4.30
CA VAL A 60 -8.27 7.21 4.91
C VAL A 60 -7.63 8.04 3.80
N PRO A 61 -7.07 9.19 4.13
CA PRO A 61 -6.36 9.98 3.11
C PRO A 61 -5.09 9.27 2.68
N LEU A 62 -4.61 9.64 1.50
CA LEU A 62 -3.44 9.00 0.92
C LEU A 62 -2.24 9.05 1.85
N ASN A 63 -2.04 10.17 2.53
CA ASN A 63 -0.87 10.30 3.40
C ASN A 63 -0.96 9.48 4.68
N GLU A 64 -2.10 8.84 4.93
CA GLU A 64 -2.20 7.87 6.01
C GLU A 64 -1.69 6.51 5.57
N VAL A 65 -1.70 6.25 4.28
CA VAL A 65 -1.26 4.98 3.74
C VAL A 65 0.22 5.02 3.37
N PHE A 66 0.63 6.08 2.71
CA PHE A 66 1.99 6.21 2.19
C PHE A 66 2.63 7.47 2.70
N SER A 67 3.93 7.39 2.93
CA SER A 67 4.72 8.58 3.26
C SER A 67 6.02 8.50 2.49
N TYR A 68 6.60 9.65 2.25
CA TYR A 68 7.85 9.74 1.54
C TYR A 68 8.95 10.17 2.50
N GLU A 69 10.05 9.46 2.46
CA GLU A 69 11.16 9.76 3.35
C GLU A 69 12.36 10.13 2.52
N PRO A 70 12.54 11.43 2.26
CA PRO A 70 13.67 11.85 1.45
C PRO A 70 14.96 11.45 2.14
N LYS A 71 15.82 10.84 1.37
CA LYS A 71 17.08 10.39 1.90
C LYS A 71 18.01 11.56 2.06
N ALA A 72 18.55 11.68 3.25
CA ALA A 72 19.52 12.77 3.47
C ALA A 72 20.81 12.50 2.76
#